data_ed3ebda60d4f584a1a024a71ac23ccc8
#
_entry.id   ed3ebda60d4f584a1a024a71ac23ccc8
#
_cell.length_a   1.000
_cell.length_b   1.000
_cell.length_c   1.000
_cell.angle_alpha   90.00
_cell.angle_beta   90.00
_cell.angle_gamma   90.00
#
_symmetry.space_group_name_H-M   'P 1'
#
loop_
_entity.id
_entity.type
_entity.pdbx_description
1 polymer ?
#
loop_
_entity_poly.entity_id
_entity_poly.type
_entity_poly.pdbx_seq_one_letter_code
_entity_poly.pdbx_strand_id
1 'polypeptide(L)'
;MSQVVQLLRDLIALPSVNAAFLPPDDPRAGEAKVADYLAKRAAKAKLDVERQPVAPGSDNLIVRLSPLGQARHRILLAPHLDTVGGDDPKLYRPTKKGGRLHGRGACDTKGSVAAMFRALENVARRRQRPSETEIVFVGLMDEECNQTGSRAFAKLRMKADLALVGEPTRCKVVTAHKGDLWLRLTATGKAAHGARPELGRNAVHALAKCIDAIETDYAALLRKRRHPLLGHATINTGTIRGGSQPNIVPDHCQADLDRRTLPGETFAKIRRELLGVLSGRGLNARLIDVKGYTCPALETDPGLPWVSDFMRSVRQKKPLGVDYYCDAANLDAAGIPTVVWGPGDIAQAHTADEWIALEQLERGTGMLTRFLLSLP
;
A
#
# COMPACT_ATOMS: atom_id res chain seq x y z
N MET A 1 -19.89 23.12 -7.36
CA MET A 1 -18.86 22.11 -6.97
C MET A 1 -19.54 20.76 -6.92
N SER A 2 -18.98 19.73 -7.55
CA SER A 2 -19.57 18.40 -7.48
C SER A 2 -19.49 17.81 -6.07
N GLN A 3 -20.38 16.87 -5.75
CA GLN A 3 -20.46 16.31 -4.40
C GLN A 3 -19.23 15.49 -4.01
N VAL A 4 -18.54 14.86 -4.99
CA VAL A 4 -17.28 14.14 -4.70
C VAL A 4 -16.14 15.12 -4.42
N VAL A 5 -16.08 16.24 -5.10
CA VAL A 5 -15.07 17.28 -4.83
C VAL A 5 -15.28 17.89 -3.45
N GLN A 6 -16.55 18.13 -3.05
CA GLN A 6 -16.82 18.61 -1.69
C GLN A 6 -16.43 17.57 -0.65
N LEU A 7 -16.76 16.29 -0.86
CA LEU A 7 -16.36 15.21 0.04
C LEU A 7 -14.83 15.14 0.19
N LEU A 8 -14.08 15.21 -0.90
CA LEU A 8 -12.61 15.20 -0.81
C LEU A 8 -12.06 16.41 -0.06
N ARG A 9 -12.63 17.60 -0.27
CA ARG A 9 -12.25 18.79 0.51
C ARG A 9 -12.45 18.59 2.01
N ASP A 10 -13.61 18.05 2.40
CA ASP A 10 -13.91 17.78 3.80
C ASP A 10 -12.91 16.76 4.39
N LEU A 11 -12.58 15.71 3.62
CA LEU A 11 -11.60 14.70 4.05
C LEU A 11 -10.17 15.26 4.18
N ILE A 12 -9.72 16.12 3.26
CA ILE A 12 -8.40 16.76 3.37
C ILE A 12 -8.33 17.66 4.61
N ALA A 13 -9.41 18.38 4.93
CA ALA A 13 -9.48 19.24 6.10
C ALA A 13 -9.51 18.48 7.44
N LEU A 14 -9.62 17.16 7.41
CA LEU A 14 -9.51 16.26 8.56
C LEU A 14 -8.15 15.55 8.49
N PRO A 15 -7.09 16.03 9.16
CA PRO A 15 -5.82 15.34 9.21
C PRO A 15 -5.98 13.90 9.71
N SER A 16 -5.30 12.96 9.07
CA SER A 16 -5.27 11.54 9.44
C SER A 16 -3.85 10.98 9.21
N VAL A 17 -2.87 11.71 9.69
CA VAL A 17 -1.48 11.27 9.56
C VAL A 17 -1.27 9.98 10.35
N ASN A 18 -0.60 9.02 9.73
CA ASN A 18 -0.27 7.77 10.41
C ASN A 18 0.49 8.06 11.72
N ALA A 19 0.02 7.49 12.82
CA ALA A 19 0.53 7.80 14.16
C ALA A 19 2.04 7.49 14.32
N ALA A 20 2.57 6.56 13.52
CA ALA A 20 3.99 6.22 13.54
C ALA A 20 4.90 7.37 13.05
N PHE A 21 4.36 8.37 12.36
CA PHE A 21 5.12 9.50 11.80
C PHE A 21 5.06 10.77 12.65
N LEU A 22 4.35 10.74 13.76
CA LEU A 22 4.13 11.91 14.60
C LEU A 22 4.51 11.65 16.07
N PRO A 23 4.81 12.70 16.83
CA PRO A 23 4.94 12.59 18.29
C PRO A 23 3.64 12.07 18.92
N PRO A 24 3.73 11.42 20.10
CA PRO A 24 2.54 11.06 20.88
C PRO A 24 1.61 12.27 21.09
N ASP A 25 0.30 12.05 21.03
CA ASP A 25 -0.75 13.05 21.27
C ASP A 25 -0.82 14.19 20.21
N ASP A 26 -0.13 14.08 19.08
CA ASP A 26 -0.29 15.05 18.00
C ASP A 26 -1.75 15.03 17.47
N PRO A 27 -2.45 16.18 17.43
CA PRO A 27 -3.86 16.23 17.03
C PRO A 27 -4.12 15.85 15.56
N ARG A 28 -3.07 15.73 14.75
CA ARG A 28 -3.14 15.28 13.36
C ARG A 28 -3.08 13.77 13.21
N ALA A 29 -2.69 13.06 14.28
CA ALA A 29 -2.48 11.61 14.25
C ALA A 29 -3.79 10.82 14.18
N GLY A 30 -3.74 9.74 13.41
CA GLY A 30 -4.76 8.70 13.35
C GLY A 30 -5.98 9.01 12.48
N GLU A 31 -6.66 7.96 12.10
CA GLU A 31 -7.74 7.94 11.11
C GLU A 31 -9.13 8.20 11.71
N ALA A 32 -9.25 8.23 13.05
CA ALA A 32 -10.54 8.27 13.76
C ALA A 32 -11.46 9.39 13.28
N LYS A 33 -10.95 10.61 13.07
CA LYS A 33 -11.74 11.76 12.60
C LYS A 33 -12.34 11.55 11.20
N VAL A 34 -11.55 10.95 10.30
CA VAL A 34 -11.98 10.62 8.93
C VAL A 34 -13.02 9.51 8.98
N ALA A 35 -12.76 8.47 9.75
CA ALA A 35 -13.66 7.34 9.91
C ALA A 35 -14.99 7.76 10.55
N ASP A 36 -14.99 8.64 11.56
CA ASP A 36 -16.20 9.20 12.20
C ASP A 36 -17.01 10.07 11.22
N TYR A 37 -16.33 10.88 10.43
CA TYR A 37 -16.99 11.69 9.41
C TYR A 37 -17.72 10.82 8.37
N LEU A 38 -17.05 9.78 7.86
CA LEU A 38 -17.62 8.83 6.91
C LEU A 38 -18.75 7.99 7.53
N ALA A 39 -18.60 7.54 8.78
CA ALA A 39 -19.65 6.82 9.52
C ALA A 39 -20.93 7.65 9.67
N LYS A 40 -20.80 8.93 10.05
CA LYS A 40 -21.94 9.86 10.14
C LYS A 40 -22.63 10.05 8.78
N ARG A 41 -21.86 10.10 7.69
CA ARG A 41 -22.41 10.19 6.33
C ARG A 41 -23.13 8.91 5.92
N ALA A 42 -22.54 7.74 6.22
CA ALA A 42 -23.14 6.44 5.96
C ALA A 42 -24.48 6.28 6.67
N ALA A 43 -24.55 6.63 7.96
CA ALA A 43 -25.80 6.59 8.74
C ALA A 43 -26.89 7.50 8.14
N LYS A 44 -26.53 8.71 7.67
CA LYS A 44 -27.47 9.60 6.97
C LYS A 44 -27.97 9.01 5.64
N ALA A 45 -27.13 8.19 4.98
CA ALA A 45 -27.50 7.46 3.76
C ALA A 45 -28.25 6.14 4.04
N LYS A 46 -28.54 5.82 5.30
CA LYS A 46 -29.18 4.57 5.76
C LYS A 46 -28.39 3.34 5.37
N LEU A 47 -27.05 3.40 5.46
CA LEU A 47 -26.13 2.30 5.28
C LEU A 47 -25.78 1.71 6.64
N ASP A 48 -25.51 0.40 6.69
CA ASP A 48 -25.08 -0.26 7.90
C ASP A 48 -23.61 0.07 8.19
N VAL A 49 -23.30 0.44 9.43
CA VAL A 49 -21.98 0.88 9.85
C VAL A 49 -21.46 0.00 10.97
N GLU A 50 -20.27 -0.51 10.79
CA GLU A 50 -19.53 -1.33 11.76
C GLU A 50 -18.12 -0.78 11.95
N ARG A 51 -17.57 -0.89 13.15
CA ARG A 51 -16.17 -0.63 13.47
C ARG A 51 -15.48 -1.94 13.78
N GLN A 52 -14.37 -2.20 13.11
CA GLN A 52 -13.51 -3.32 13.44
C GLN A 52 -12.31 -2.80 14.23
N PRO A 53 -12.20 -3.08 15.54
CA PRO A 53 -11.04 -2.70 16.33
C PRO A 53 -9.75 -3.34 15.78
N VAL A 54 -8.70 -2.54 15.60
CA VAL A 54 -7.40 -2.98 15.10
C VAL A 54 -6.30 -2.64 16.09
N ALA A 55 -6.27 -1.39 16.58
CA ALA A 55 -5.36 -0.90 17.59
C ALA A 55 -6.08 0.10 18.49
N PRO A 56 -5.55 0.43 19.69
CA PRO A 56 -6.16 1.44 20.55
C PRO A 56 -6.40 2.75 19.80
N GLY A 57 -7.66 3.18 19.71
CA GLY A 57 -8.07 4.41 19.04
C GLY A 57 -8.03 4.37 17.49
N SER A 58 -7.76 3.20 16.90
CA SER A 58 -7.70 3.03 15.45
C SER A 58 -8.48 1.79 15.01
N ASP A 59 -9.56 2.02 14.27
CA ASP A 59 -10.49 1.00 13.79
C ASP A 59 -10.60 1.06 12.28
N ASN A 60 -10.73 -0.10 11.62
CA ASN A 60 -11.26 -0.11 10.27
C ASN A 60 -12.74 0.31 10.28
N LEU A 61 -13.14 1.09 9.28
CA LEU A 61 -14.54 1.45 9.07
C LEU A 61 -15.17 0.53 8.03
N ILE A 62 -16.19 -0.21 8.38
CA ILE A 62 -16.94 -1.09 7.46
C ILE A 62 -18.33 -0.48 7.25
N VAL A 63 -18.68 -0.21 5.99
CA VAL A 63 -19.98 0.33 5.60
C VAL A 63 -20.61 -0.58 4.55
N ARG A 64 -21.83 -1.09 4.82
CA ARG A 64 -22.49 -2.06 3.96
C ARG A 64 -23.71 -1.45 3.29
N LEU A 65 -23.86 -1.74 2.01
CA LEU A 65 -25.09 -1.58 1.25
C LEU A 65 -25.61 -2.96 0.90
N SER A 66 -26.63 -3.40 1.63
CA SER A 66 -27.32 -4.67 1.35
C SER A 66 -28.04 -4.62 0.01
N PRO A 67 -28.10 -5.73 -0.76
CA PRO A 67 -28.88 -5.83 -1.98
C PRO A 67 -30.39 -5.71 -1.73
N LEU A 68 -31.18 -5.55 -2.78
CA LEU A 68 -32.65 -5.52 -2.67
C LEU A 68 -33.24 -6.90 -2.35
N GLY A 69 -32.55 -7.97 -2.72
CA GLY A 69 -32.93 -9.37 -2.47
C GLY A 69 -31.90 -10.11 -1.61
N GLN A 70 -31.70 -11.37 -1.87
CA GLN A 70 -30.72 -12.19 -1.16
C GLN A 70 -29.31 -11.93 -1.65
N ALA A 71 -28.38 -11.65 -0.74
CA ALA A 71 -26.96 -11.49 -1.07
C ALA A 71 -26.34 -12.82 -1.52
N ARG A 72 -25.92 -12.89 -2.79
CA ARG A 72 -25.20 -13.99 -3.40
C ARG A 72 -23.75 -13.62 -3.73
N HIS A 73 -23.52 -12.33 -3.97
CA HIS A 73 -22.25 -11.76 -4.36
C HIS A 73 -21.84 -10.65 -3.41
N ARG A 74 -20.54 -10.36 -3.36
CA ARG A 74 -20.00 -9.27 -2.56
C ARG A 74 -18.82 -8.60 -3.26
N ILE A 75 -18.89 -7.28 -3.35
CA ILE A 75 -17.81 -6.43 -3.86
C ILE A 75 -17.28 -5.55 -2.72
N LEU A 76 -15.95 -5.54 -2.53
CA LEU A 76 -15.28 -4.69 -1.55
C LEU A 76 -14.70 -3.45 -2.23
N LEU A 77 -14.85 -2.29 -1.58
CA LEU A 77 -14.21 -1.03 -1.91
C LEU A 77 -13.29 -0.70 -0.72
N ALA A 78 -12.00 -0.87 -0.87
CA ALA A 78 -11.05 -0.91 0.25
C ALA A 78 -9.91 0.13 0.11
N PRO A 79 -10.19 1.44 0.25
CA PRO A 79 -9.14 2.46 0.34
C PRO A 79 -8.63 2.57 1.77
N HIS A 80 -7.37 3.03 1.95
CA HIS A 80 -6.87 3.40 3.27
C HIS A 80 -7.29 4.81 3.69
N LEU A 81 -7.29 5.08 5.00
CA LEU A 81 -7.75 6.34 5.59
C LEU A 81 -6.62 7.23 6.12
N ASP A 82 -5.45 6.64 6.38
CA ASP A 82 -4.26 7.37 6.82
C ASP A 82 -3.55 8.09 5.68
N THR A 83 -2.57 8.89 6.02
CA THR A 83 -1.67 9.60 5.11
C THR A 83 -0.28 9.70 5.71
N VAL A 84 0.74 9.90 4.88
CA VAL A 84 2.03 10.38 5.37
C VAL A 84 1.91 11.78 6.00
N GLY A 85 2.90 12.15 6.79
CA GLY A 85 2.97 13.44 7.47
C GLY A 85 3.33 14.62 6.55
N GLY A 86 3.55 15.75 7.21
CA GLY A 86 4.05 17.00 6.64
C GLY A 86 3.87 18.11 7.65
N ASP A 87 4.87 19.01 7.76
CA ASP A 87 4.89 20.04 8.80
C ASP A 87 4.15 21.33 8.40
N ASP A 88 3.93 21.55 7.08
CA ASP A 88 3.22 22.75 6.62
C ASP A 88 1.71 22.59 6.88
N PRO A 89 1.09 23.44 7.74
CA PRO A 89 -0.35 23.42 7.99
C PRO A 89 -1.21 23.66 6.75
N LYS A 90 -0.64 24.21 5.68
CA LYS A 90 -1.33 24.39 4.39
C LYS A 90 -1.71 23.08 3.74
N LEU A 91 -0.99 21.99 4.02
CA LEU A 91 -1.28 20.65 3.52
C LEU A 91 -2.68 20.16 3.91
N TYR A 92 -3.22 20.63 5.03
CA TYR A 92 -4.55 20.26 5.54
C TYR A 92 -5.62 21.32 5.23
N ARG A 93 -5.28 22.31 4.37
CA ARG A 93 -6.23 23.33 3.88
C ARG A 93 -6.48 23.09 2.38
N PRO A 94 -7.58 22.41 2.01
CA PRO A 94 -7.84 22.04 0.62
C PRO A 94 -7.94 23.26 -0.28
N THR A 95 -7.05 23.38 -1.26
CA THR A 95 -6.99 24.52 -2.17
C THR A 95 -7.27 24.11 -3.60
N LYS A 96 -8.28 24.73 -4.23
CA LYS A 96 -8.60 24.52 -5.65
C LYS A 96 -7.83 25.50 -6.52
N LYS A 97 -6.99 24.99 -7.45
CA LYS A 97 -6.23 25.81 -8.39
C LYS A 97 -6.03 25.05 -9.72
N GLY A 98 -6.25 25.70 -10.86
CA GLY A 98 -5.95 25.12 -12.19
C GLY A 98 -6.63 23.77 -12.48
N GLY A 99 -7.89 23.57 -12.06
CA GLY A 99 -8.58 22.28 -12.26
C GLY A 99 -8.12 21.17 -11.32
N ARG A 100 -7.29 21.48 -10.32
CA ARG A 100 -6.73 20.55 -9.33
C ARG A 100 -7.23 20.90 -7.93
N LEU A 101 -7.27 19.90 -7.05
CA LEU A 101 -7.43 20.07 -5.62
C LEU A 101 -6.14 19.66 -4.92
N HIS A 102 -5.52 20.62 -4.22
CA HIS A 102 -4.27 20.43 -3.49
C HIS A 102 -4.56 20.16 -2.02
N GLY A 103 -3.74 19.33 -1.41
CA GLY A 103 -3.73 19.01 0.02
C GLY A 103 -3.25 17.59 0.30
N ARG A 104 -2.81 17.31 1.51
CA ARG A 104 -2.32 16.00 1.93
C ARG A 104 -3.44 14.95 1.83
N GLY A 105 -3.15 13.82 1.20
CA GLY A 105 -4.12 12.78 0.91
C GLY A 105 -5.02 13.07 -0.31
N ALA A 106 -4.86 14.21 -0.99
CA ALA A 106 -5.67 14.53 -2.16
C ALA A 106 -5.56 13.43 -3.22
N CYS A 107 -4.38 12.85 -3.38
CA CYS A 107 -4.06 11.76 -4.27
C CYS A 107 -3.95 10.43 -3.51
N ASP A 108 -3.19 10.40 -2.44
CA ASP A 108 -2.83 9.22 -1.66
C ASP A 108 -3.38 9.30 -0.23
N THR A 109 -4.58 8.71 0.06
CA THR A 109 -5.53 8.12 -0.90
C THR A 109 -6.96 8.62 -0.66
N LYS A 110 -7.14 9.80 0.01
CA LYS A 110 -8.48 10.40 0.26
C LYS A 110 -9.26 10.67 -1.04
N GLY A 111 -8.54 10.82 -2.18
CA GLY A 111 -9.15 10.87 -3.51
C GLY A 111 -9.92 9.59 -3.83
N SER A 112 -9.31 8.42 -3.60
CA SER A 112 -9.96 7.12 -3.76
C SER A 112 -11.04 6.89 -2.71
N VAL A 113 -10.81 7.29 -1.44
CA VAL A 113 -11.84 7.29 -0.38
C VAL A 113 -13.08 8.05 -0.84
N ALA A 114 -12.90 9.28 -1.33
CA ALA A 114 -14.01 10.13 -1.78
C ALA A 114 -14.74 9.52 -2.99
N ALA A 115 -14.00 9.01 -3.97
CA ALA A 115 -14.57 8.40 -5.18
C ALA A 115 -15.37 7.14 -4.86
N MET A 116 -14.82 6.23 -4.05
CA MET A 116 -15.45 4.97 -3.67
C MET A 116 -16.65 5.18 -2.76
N PHE A 117 -16.50 6.00 -1.73
CA PHE A 117 -17.59 6.29 -0.82
C PHE A 117 -18.75 7.02 -1.52
N ARG A 118 -18.42 7.98 -2.41
CA ARG A 118 -19.44 8.68 -3.18
C ARG A 118 -20.15 7.78 -4.18
N ALA A 119 -19.44 6.85 -4.81
CA ALA A 119 -20.05 5.85 -5.68
C ALA A 119 -21.05 4.98 -4.90
N LEU A 120 -20.67 4.51 -3.69
CA LEU A 120 -21.57 3.79 -2.79
C LEU A 120 -22.84 4.61 -2.43
N GLU A 121 -22.67 5.88 -2.04
CA GLU A 121 -23.81 6.78 -1.77
C GLU A 121 -24.72 6.96 -3.00
N ASN A 122 -24.13 7.06 -4.20
CA ASN A 122 -24.90 7.19 -5.45
C ASN A 122 -25.76 5.96 -5.72
N VAL A 123 -25.22 4.77 -5.49
CA VAL A 123 -25.95 3.49 -5.64
C VAL A 123 -27.04 3.39 -4.58
N ALA A 124 -26.74 3.69 -3.31
CA ALA A 124 -27.70 3.61 -2.22
C ALA A 124 -28.98 4.46 -2.43
N ARG A 125 -28.83 5.59 -3.14
CA ARG A 125 -29.95 6.51 -3.45
C ARG A 125 -30.83 6.04 -4.62
N ARG A 126 -30.43 5.00 -5.35
CA ARG A 126 -31.18 4.50 -6.51
C ARG A 126 -32.25 3.52 -6.07
N ARG A 127 -33.44 3.64 -6.66
CA ARG A 127 -34.51 2.62 -6.48
C ARG A 127 -34.11 1.28 -7.15
N GLN A 128 -33.49 1.36 -8.33
CA GLN A 128 -32.88 0.23 -9.03
C GLN A 128 -31.41 0.16 -8.66
N ARG A 129 -31.06 -0.69 -7.71
CA ARG A 129 -29.71 -1.03 -7.27
C ARG A 129 -29.55 -2.54 -7.27
N PRO A 130 -28.33 -3.07 -7.15
CA PRO A 130 -28.07 -4.50 -7.17
C PRO A 130 -29.06 -5.29 -6.30
N SER A 131 -29.59 -6.37 -6.86
CA SER A 131 -30.58 -7.23 -6.17
C SER A 131 -29.95 -8.43 -5.48
N GLU A 132 -28.74 -8.84 -5.90
CA GLU A 132 -28.02 -10.02 -5.39
C GLU A 132 -26.59 -9.69 -4.91
N THR A 133 -26.12 -8.46 -5.11
CA THR A 133 -24.74 -8.06 -4.75
C THR A 133 -24.72 -7.11 -3.57
N GLU A 134 -24.10 -7.53 -2.48
CA GLU A 134 -23.72 -6.65 -1.37
C GLU A 134 -22.50 -5.82 -1.76
N ILE A 135 -22.52 -4.51 -1.50
CA ILE A 135 -21.37 -3.61 -1.69
C ILE A 135 -20.87 -3.19 -0.32
N VAL A 136 -19.60 -3.45 -0.04
CA VAL A 136 -18.98 -3.13 1.25
C VAL A 136 -17.82 -2.15 1.04
N PHE A 137 -17.92 -0.98 1.64
CA PHE A 137 -16.78 -0.06 1.76
C PHE A 137 -16.01 -0.40 3.04
N VAL A 138 -14.69 -0.53 2.91
CA VAL A 138 -13.80 -0.84 4.03
C VAL A 138 -12.72 0.25 4.06
N GLY A 139 -12.90 1.24 4.92
CA GLY A 139 -11.84 2.23 5.19
C GLY A 139 -10.77 1.59 6.06
N LEU A 140 -9.63 1.28 5.47
CA LEU A 140 -8.52 0.60 6.12
C LEU A 140 -7.62 1.61 6.85
N MET A 141 -7.09 1.20 8.00
CA MET A 141 -6.14 2.00 8.77
C MET A 141 -4.72 1.50 8.58
N ASP A 142 -3.72 2.40 8.81
CA ASP A 142 -2.28 2.10 8.92
C ASP A 142 -1.66 1.48 7.65
N GLU A 143 -2.09 1.90 6.45
CA GLU A 143 -1.49 1.46 5.19
C GLU A 143 -0.06 1.95 5.07
N GLU A 144 0.18 3.23 5.36
CA GLU A 144 1.42 3.97 5.16
C GLU A 144 2.60 3.48 6.04
N CYS A 145 2.33 2.58 7.01
CA CYS A 145 3.38 2.09 7.91
C CYS A 145 3.40 0.55 8.01
N ASN A 146 2.41 -0.06 8.67
CA ASN A 146 2.44 -1.49 8.99
C ASN A 146 1.31 -2.29 8.35
N GLN A 147 0.33 -1.64 7.71
CA GLN A 147 -0.84 -2.28 7.09
C GLN A 147 -1.63 -3.17 8.07
N THR A 148 -1.69 -2.74 9.33
CA THR A 148 -2.38 -3.50 10.38
C THR A 148 -3.86 -3.62 10.10
N GLY A 149 -4.47 -2.62 9.45
CA GLY A 149 -5.88 -2.60 9.08
C GLY A 149 -6.25 -3.70 8.08
N SER A 150 -5.57 -3.78 6.95
CA SER A 150 -5.83 -4.81 5.94
C SER A 150 -5.50 -6.21 6.45
N ARG A 151 -4.42 -6.37 7.22
CA ARG A 151 -4.09 -7.65 7.87
C ARG A 151 -5.14 -8.09 8.91
N ALA A 152 -5.71 -7.13 9.65
CA ALA A 152 -6.80 -7.42 10.58
C ALA A 152 -8.11 -7.76 9.84
N PHE A 153 -8.42 -7.03 8.76
CA PHE A 153 -9.58 -7.32 7.93
C PHE A 153 -9.48 -8.71 7.26
N ALA A 154 -8.32 -9.08 6.75
CA ALA A 154 -8.06 -10.39 6.17
C ALA A 154 -8.35 -11.55 7.15
N LYS A 155 -8.13 -11.37 8.45
CA LYS A 155 -8.43 -12.37 9.50
C LYS A 155 -9.93 -12.60 9.71
N LEU A 156 -10.80 -11.70 9.28
CA LEU A 156 -12.27 -11.91 9.32
C LEU A 156 -12.71 -13.02 8.36
N ARG A 157 -11.86 -13.42 7.41
CA ARG A 157 -12.15 -14.44 6.37
C ARG A 157 -13.46 -14.14 5.62
N MET A 158 -13.76 -12.86 5.45
CA MET A 158 -14.93 -12.42 4.68
C MET A 158 -14.76 -12.89 3.23
N LYS A 159 -15.72 -13.62 2.71
CA LYS A 159 -15.76 -14.01 1.29
C LYS A 159 -16.23 -12.82 0.46
N ALA A 160 -15.54 -12.53 -0.62
CA ALA A 160 -15.95 -11.56 -1.62
C ALA A 160 -15.51 -12.02 -3.01
N ASP A 161 -16.25 -11.61 -4.03
CA ASP A 161 -16.01 -11.98 -5.41
C ASP A 161 -14.95 -11.07 -6.06
N LEU A 162 -14.82 -9.83 -5.55
CA LEU A 162 -13.80 -8.87 -5.98
C LEU A 162 -13.57 -7.83 -4.87
N ALA A 163 -12.31 -7.46 -4.66
CA ALA A 163 -11.93 -6.28 -3.90
C ALA A 163 -11.26 -5.25 -4.82
N LEU A 164 -11.68 -4.00 -4.69
CA LEU A 164 -11.06 -2.84 -5.32
C LEU A 164 -10.31 -2.07 -4.22
N VAL A 165 -8.98 -2.17 -4.20
CA VAL A 165 -8.13 -1.41 -3.28
C VAL A 165 -7.84 -0.04 -3.88
N GLY A 166 -8.04 1.00 -3.07
CA GLY A 166 -8.06 2.38 -3.54
C GLY A 166 -6.69 3.02 -3.56
N GLU A 167 -6.02 3.03 -4.72
CA GLU A 167 -4.73 3.69 -4.93
C GLU A 167 -4.74 4.58 -6.19
N PRO A 168 -3.82 5.56 -6.31
CA PRO A 168 -3.80 6.49 -7.45
C PRO A 168 -3.24 5.84 -8.73
N THR A 169 -4.09 5.15 -9.45
CA THR A 169 -3.75 4.41 -10.70
C THR A 169 -4.20 5.10 -11.98
N ARG A 170 -4.55 6.39 -11.93
CA ARG A 170 -5.16 7.12 -13.07
C ARG A 170 -6.45 6.47 -13.57
N CYS A 171 -7.24 5.87 -12.70
CA CYS A 171 -8.43 5.06 -13.01
C CYS A 171 -8.11 3.86 -13.91
N LYS A 172 -6.92 3.29 -13.84
CA LYS A 172 -6.54 2.06 -14.52
C LYS A 172 -6.59 0.87 -13.54
N VAL A 173 -7.06 -0.27 -14.03
CA VAL A 173 -7.08 -1.50 -13.26
C VAL A 173 -5.69 -2.11 -13.26
N VAL A 174 -5.13 -2.26 -12.07
CA VAL A 174 -3.84 -2.90 -11.81
C VAL A 174 -4.11 -4.26 -11.21
N THR A 175 -3.60 -5.31 -11.82
CA THR A 175 -3.80 -6.71 -11.41
C THR A 175 -2.56 -7.32 -10.79
N ALA A 176 -1.42 -6.61 -10.83
CA ALA A 176 -0.18 -7.09 -10.26
C ALA A 176 0.62 -5.94 -9.63
N HIS A 177 1.20 -6.17 -8.46
CA HIS A 177 2.21 -5.26 -7.88
C HIS A 177 3.33 -6.05 -7.21
N LYS A 178 4.51 -5.41 -7.08
CA LYS A 178 5.62 -6.01 -6.36
C LYS A 178 5.32 -6.12 -4.87
N GLY A 179 5.89 -7.16 -4.24
CA GLY A 179 5.91 -7.24 -2.78
C GLY A 179 7.07 -6.43 -2.20
N ASP A 180 7.10 -6.32 -0.88
CA ASP A 180 8.09 -5.55 -0.14
C ASP A 180 8.70 -6.38 0.98
N LEU A 181 10.04 -6.44 1.01
CA LEU A 181 10.79 -7.20 1.99
C LEU A 181 12.02 -6.40 2.44
N TRP A 182 12.03 -6.03 3.70
CA TRP A 182 13.16 -5.33 4.30
C TRP A 182 14.07 -6.32 5.01
N LEU A 183 15.32 -6.31 4.60
CA LEU A 183 16.34 -7.26 5.07
C LEU A 183 17.44 -6.52 5.80
N ARG A 184 17.95 -7.09 6.88
CA ARG A 184 19.17 -6.63 7.52
C ARG A 184 20.29 -7.62 7.29
N LEU A 185 21.37 -7.15 6.71
CA LEU A 185 22.62 -7.88 6.52
C LEU A 185 23.62 -7.44 7.58
N THR A 186 24.17 -8.38 8.32
CA THR A 186 25.13 -8.10 9.40
C THR A 186 26.42 -8.86 9.22
N ALA A 187 27.53 -8.16 9.27
CA ALA A 187 28.89 -8.75 9.34
C ALA A 187 29.49 -8.52 10.73
N THR A 188 30.17 -9.55 11.24
CA THR A 188 30.92 -9.50 12.49
C THR A 188 32.41 -9.60 12.25
N GLY A 189 33.17 -8.89 13.05
CA GLY A 189 34.62 -8.83 12.96
C GLY A 189 35.30 -9.13 14.29
N LYS A 190 36.44 -8.50 14.48
CA LYS A 190 37.23 -8.50 15.73
C LYS A 190 37.84 -7.11 15.91
N ALA A 191 37.57 -6.47 17.02
CA ALA A 191 38.14 -5.15 17.32
C ALA A 191 39.69 -5.26 17.55
N ALA A 192 40.39 -4.23 17.11
CA ALA A 192 41.79 -4.01 17.37
C ALA A 192 42.14 -2.53 17.30
N HIS A 193 43.31 -2.14 17.80
CA HIS A 193 43.78 -0.77 17.65
C HIS A 193 44.06 -0.46 16.17
N GLY A 194 43.65 0.71 15.68
CA GLY A 194 43.79 1.09 14.27
C GLY A 194 45.23 1.16 13.75
N ALA A 195 46.23 1.32 14.64
CA ALA A 195 47.65 1.28 14.30
C ALA A 195 48.18 -0.19 14.07
N ARG A 196 47.36 -1.22 14.45
CA ARG A 196 47.68 -2.63 14.27
C ARG A 196 46.49 -3.39 13.73
N PRO A 197 45.95 -3.03 12.54
CA PRO A 197 44.75 -3.60 11.98
C PRO A 197 44.82 -5.07 11.68
N GLU A 198 46.04 -5.63 11.51
CA GLU A 198 46.28 -7.04 11.29
C GLU A 198 45.90 -7.95 12.47
N LEU A 199 45.74 -7.37 13.69
CA LEU A 199 45.27 -8.08 14.88
C LEU A 199 43.75 -8.19 14.97
N GLY A 200 43.06 -7.42 14.13
CA GLY A 200 41.60 -7.37 14.04
C GLY A 200 41.04 -8.08 12.81
N ARG A 201 39.73 -8.00 12.69
CA ARG A 201 38.97 -8.36 11.47
C ARG A 201 37.91 -7.29 11.24
N ASN A 202 38.09 -6.51 10.21
CA ASN A 202 37.24 -5.32 9.94
C ASN A 202 35.86 -5.72 9.38
N ALA A 203 34.80 -5.53 10.17
CA ALA A 203 33.41 -5.82 9.80
C ALA A 203 32.88 -4.89 8.70
N VAL A 204 33.35 -3.65 8.64
CA VAL A 204 32.97 -2.70 7.58
C VAL A 204 33.52 -3.18 6.24
N HIS A 205 34.79 -3.59 6.17
CA HIS A 205 35.35 -4.16 4.95
C HIS A 205 34.64 -5.46 4.52
N ALA A 206 34.28 -6.31 5.49
CA ALA A 206 33.53 -7.55 5.19
C ALA A 206 32.15 -7.24 4.60
N LEU A 207 31.41 -6.30 5.21
CA LEU A 207 30.08 -5.93 4.73
C LEU A 207 30.12 -5.21 3.39
N ALA A 208 31.10 -4.34 3.14
CA ALA A 208 31.28 -3.66 1.85
C ALA A 208 31.45 -4.67 0.69
N LYS A 209 32.22 -5.74 0.90
CA LYS A 209 32.33 -6.84 -0.09
C LYS A 209 31.00 -7.57 -0.30
N CYS A 210 30.21 -7.77 0.76
CA CYS A 210 28.89 -8.38 0.64
C CYS A 210 27.94 -7.48 -0.17
N ILE A 211 27.96 -6.16 0.07
CA ILE A 211 27.17 -5.18 -0.69
C ILE A 211 27.59 -5.20 -2.16
N ASP A 212 28.88 -5.20 -2.47
CA ASP A 212 29.36 -5.30 -3.85
C ASP A 212 28.82 -6.57 -4.54
N ALA A 213 28.88 -7.73 -3.88
CA ALA A 213 28.33 -8.97 -4.42
C ALA A 213 26.79 -8.91 -4.63
N ILE A 214 26.06 -8.20 -3.77
CA ILE A 214 24.62 -7.99 -3.91
C ILE A 214 24.32 -7.10 -5.11
N GLU A 215 24.98 -5.96 -5.24
CA GLU A 215 24.76 -4.98 -6.31
C GLU A 215 25.19 -5.48 -7.70
N THR A 216 26.20 -6.38 -7.75
CA THR A 216 26.70 -6.95 -8.99
C THR A 216 26.03 -8.29 -9.31
N ASP A 217 26.30 -9.34 -8.54
CA ASP A 217 25.92 -10.72 -8.88
C ASP A 217 24.45 -11.01 -8.59
N TYR A 218 23.97 -10.63 -7.39
CA TYR A 218 22.58 -10.89 -7.04
C TYR A 218 21.63 -10.03 -7.88
N ALA A 219 21.93 -8.74 -8.08
CA ALA A 219 21.15 -7.88 -8.95
C ALA A 219 21.15 -8.38 -10.41
N ALA A 220 22.28 -8.94 -10.91
CA ALA A 220 22.33 -9.57 -12.23
C ALA A 220 21.46 -10.83 -12.30
N LEU A 221 21.42 -11.63 -11.23
CA LEU A 221 20.53 -12.80 -11.13
C LEU A 221 19.05 -12.39 -11.18
N LEU A 222 18.67 -11.31 -10.48
CA LEU A 222 17.31 -10.79 -10.47
C LEU A 222 16.87 -10.31 -11.87
N ARG A 223 17.73 -9.63 -12.61
CA ARG A 223 17.43 -9.14 -13.97
C ARG A 223 17.13 -10.26 -14.99
N LYS A 224 17.57 -11.49 -14.73
CA LYS A 224 17.28 -12.65 -15.59
C LYS A 224 15.84 -13.16 -15.48
N ARG A 225 15.13 -12.83 -14.40
CA ARG A 225 13.74 -13.25 -14.16
C ARG A 225 12.82 -12.09 -14.45
N ARG A 226 11.88 -12.28 -15.35
CA ARG A 226 10.93 -11.23 -15.74
C ARG A 226 9.52 -11.70 -15.57
N HIS A 227 8.74 -10.86 -14.88
CA HIS A 227 7.29 -10.95 -14.86
C HIS A 227 6.71 -10.10 -15.99
N PRO A 228 5.65 -10.55 -16.71
CA PRO A 228 5.10 -9.82 -17.88
C PRO A 228 4.68 -8.38 -17.58
N LEU A 229 4.11 -8.13 -16.40
CA LEU A 229 3.59 -6.81 -15.99
C LEU A 229 4.56 -6.03 -15.08
N LEU A 230 5.45 -6.71 -14.32
CA LEU A 230 6.25 -6.08 -13.26
C LEU A 230 7.75 -5.97 -13.62
N GLY A 231 8.15 -6.48 -14.77
CA GLY A 231 9.57 -6.55 -15.13
C GLY A 231 10.34 -7.49 -14.18
N HIS A 232 11.44 -7.03 -13.63
CA HIS A 232 12.26 -7.83 -12.71
C HIS A 232 12.13 -7.36 -11.26
N ALA A 233 12.44 -8.26 -10.34
CA ALA A 233 12.61 -7.96 -8.94
C ALA A 233 13.84 -7.04 -8.73
N THR A 234 13.84 -6.25 -7.65
CA THR A 234 14.92 -5.29 -7.36
C THR A 234 15.45 -5.45 -5.95
N ILE A 235 16.69 -5.05 -5.72
CA ILE A 235 17.29 -4.90 -4.39
C ILE A 235 18.02 -3.57 -4.34
N ASN A 236 17.94 -2.89 -3.22
CA ASN A 236 18.60 -1.62 -2.95
C ASN A 236 19.18 -1.65 -1.54
N THR A 237 20.44 -1.21 -1.38
CA THR A 237 21.04 -0.99 -0.07
C THR A 237 20.70 0.40 0.41
N GLY A 238 19.71 0.51 1.33
CA GLY A 238 19.19 1.79 1.82
C GLY A 238 20.03 2.43 2.92
N THR A 239 20.63 1.63 3.81
CA THR A 239 21.47 2.15 4.90
C THR A 239 22.67 1.24 5.14
N ILE A 240 23.75 1.85 5.67
CA ILE A 240 24.92 1.13 6.21
C ILE A 240 25.37 1.81 7.50
N ARG A 241 25.70 1.03 8.54
CA ARG A 241 26.15 1.53 9.83
C ARG A 241 27.20 0.57 10.43
N GLY A 242 28.36 1.09 10.82
CA GLY A 242 29.41 0.27 11.44
C GLY A 242 30.59 1.10 11.92
N GLY A 243 31.29 0.57 12.94
CA GLY A 243 32.39 1.24 13.59
C GLY A 243 31.95 2.30 14.59
N SER A 244 32.86 2.71 15.48
CA SER A 244 32.65 3.73 16.50
C SER A 244 33.61 4.89 16.37
N GLN A 245 34.90 4.62 16.06
CA GLN A 245 35.96 5.61 15.93
C GLN A 245 36.95 5.18 14.83
N PRO A 246 37.62 6.13 14.14
CA PRO A 246 38.57 5.83 13.06
C PRO A 246 39.79 5.02 13.50
N ASN A 247 40.17 5.11 14.77
CA ASN A 247 41.34 4.43 15.35
C ASN A 247 41.04 3.06 15.96
N ILE A 248 39.85 2.51 15.70
CA ILE A 248 39.42 1.17 16.14
C ILE A 248 38.99 0.36 14.91
N VAL A 249 39.53 -0.86 14.76
CA VAL A 249 39.03 -1.82 13.76
C VAL A 249 37.60 -2.21 14.11
N PRO A 250 36.59 -1.98 13.25
CA PRO A 250 35.21 -2.31 13.56
C PRO A 250 34.96 -3.80 13.69
N ASP A 251 34.30 -4.24 14.75
CA ASP A 251 33.88 -5.62 14.97
C ASP A 251 32.43 -5.90 14.60
N HIS A 252 31.65 -4.85 14.27
CA HIS A 252 30.27 -4.96 13.85
C HIS A 252 29.96 -3.96 12.73
N CYS A 253 29.21 -4.43 11.71
CA CYS A 253 28.62 -3.58 10.67
C CYS A 253 27.32 -4.19 10.17
N GLN A 254 26.33 -3.34 9.90
CA GLN A 254 25.04 -3.75 9.35
C GLN A 254 24.59 -2.86 8.19
N ALA A 255 23.82 -3.43 7.28
CA ALA A 255 23.13 -2.72 6.20
C ALA A 255 21.66 -3.14 6.15
N ASP A 256 20.78 -2.20 5.89
CA ASP A 256 19.37 -2.49 5.62
C ASP A 256 19.10 -2.39 4.12
N LEU A 257 18.42 -3.41 3.60
CA LEU A 257 18.18 -3.63 2.19
C LEU A 257 16.66 -3.61 1.93
N ASP A 258 16.22 -2.92 0.87
CA ASP A 258 14.87 -2.98 0.32
C ASP A 258 14.87 -3.97 -0.86
N ARG A 259 14.11 -5.05 -0.75
CA ARG A 259 13.95 -6.08 -1.76
C ARG A 259 12.52 -6.10 -2.29
N ARG A 260 12.31 -5.58 -3.51
CA ARG A 260 11.00 -5.67 -4.16
C ARG A 260 10.85 -7.03 -4.82
N THR A 261 9.81 -7.78 -4.41
CA THR A 261 9.61 -9.18 -4.79
C THR A 261 8.63 -9.31 -5.95
N LEU A 262 8.73 -10.41 -6.69
CA LEU A 262 7.75 -10.84 -7.69
C LEU A 262 6.80 -11.89 -7.11
N PRO A 263 5.62 -12.10 -7.72
CA PRO A 263 4.72 -13.19 -7.35
C PRO A 263 5.44 -14.54 -7.25
N GLY A 264 5.12 -15.33 -6.22
CA GLY A 264 5.75 -16.64 -5.95
C GLY A 264 7.15 -16.59 -5.32
N GLU A 265 7.72 -15.41 -5.05
CA GLU A 265 8.96 -15.30 -4.26
C GLU A 265 8.64 -15.30 -2.76
N THR A 266 9.34 -16.12 -1.99
CA THR A 266 9.20 -16.19 -0.51
C THR A 266 10.50 -15.77 0.16
N PHE A 267 10.43 -15.30 1.41
CA PHE A 267 11.63 -14.95 2.18
C PHE A 267 12.63 -16.10 2.26
N ALA A 268 12.16 -17.33 2.46
CA ALA A 268 13.05 -18.50 2.52
C ALA A 268 13.82 -18.73 1.21
N LYS A 269 13.18 -18.54 0.05
CA LYS A 269 13.81 -18.63 -1.27
C LYS A 269 14.81 -17.50 -1.48
N ILE A 270 14.40 -16.27 -1.22
CA ILE A 270 15.23 -15.07 -1.33
C ILE A 270 16.48 -15.17 -0.45
N ARG A 271 16.29 -15.58 0.82
CA ARG A 271 17.39 -15.79 1.77
C ARG A 271 18.40 -16.81 1.25
N ARG A 272 17.93 -17.95 0.76
CA ARG A 272 18.80 -19.01 0.21
C ARG A 272 19.60 -18.50 -0.98
N GLU A 273 18.97 -17.80 -1.91
CA GLU A 273 19.62 -17.28 -3.11
C GLU A 273 20.68 -16.22 -2.76
N LEU A 274 20.32 -15.26 -1.91
CA LEU A 274 21.22 -14.17 -1.53
C LEU A 274 22.43 -14.71 -0.77
N LEU A 275 22.22 -15.56 0.23
CA LEU A 275 23.32 -16.18 0.96
C LEU A 275 24.16 -17.12 0.06
N GLY A 276 23.55 -17.77 -0.94
CA GLY A 276 24.26 -18.57 -1.96
C GLY A 276 25.20 -17.71 -2.81
N VAL A 277 24.79 -16.52 -3.21
CA VAL A 277 25.63 -15.55 -3.94
C VAL A 277 26.82 -15.12 -3.07
N LEU A 278 26.57 -14.78 -1.80
CA LEU A 278 27.64 -14.39 -0.88
C LEU A 278 28.65 -15.53 -0.66
N SER A 279 28.18 -16.75 -0.40
CA SER A 279 29.02 -17.90 -0.17
C SER A 279 29.84 -18.30 -1.42
N GLY A 280 29.29 -18.09 -2.62
CA GLY A 280 30.01 -18.30 -3.89
C GLY A 280 31.25 -17.39 -4.06
N ARG A 281 31.29 -16.24 -3.38
CA ARG A 281 32.45 -15.35 -3.28
C ARG A 281 33.28 -15.57 -2.01
N GLY A 282 33.01 -16.62 -1.23
CA GLY A 282 33.67 -16.86 0.07
C GLY A 282 33.29 -15.82 1.14
N LEU A 283 32.15 -15.11 0.96
CA LEU A 283 31.66 -14.12 1.91
C LEU A 283 30.64 -14.73 2.85
N ASN A 284 30.59 -14.22 4.09
CA ASN A 284 29.63 -14.67 5.09
C ASN A 284 29.02 -13.46 5.81
N ALA A 285 27.69 -13.48 5.92
CA ALA A 285 26.92 -12.49 6.66
C ALA A 285 25.63 -13.11 7.19
N ARG A 286 25.11 -12.55 8.28
CA ARG A 286 23.79 -12.93 8.81
C ARG A 286 22.71 -12.08 8.12
N LEU A 287 21.65 -12.74 7.66
CA LEU A 287 20.50 -12.08 7.03
C LEU A 287 19.24 -12.36 7.83
N ILE A 288 18.50 -11.30 8.17
CA ILE A 288 17.21 -11.38 8.84
C ILE A 288 16.15 -10.50 8.14
N ASP A 289 14.88 -10.86 8.29
CA ASP A 289 13.74 -10.02 7.94
C ASP A 289 13.53 -8.99 9.05
N VAL A 290 13.42 -7.70 8.67
CA VAL A 290 13.30 -6.60 9.63
C VAL A 290 11.83 -6.34 10.02
N LYS A 291 10.89 -6.55 9.09
CA LYS A 291 9.47 -6.26 9.34
C LYS A 291 8.79 -7.30 10.22
N GLY A 292 9.21 -8.56 10.15
CA GLY A 292 8.62 -9.65 10.92
C GLY A 292 7.21 -10.06 10.47
N TYR A 293 6.71 -9.51 9.34
CA TYR A 293 5.47 -9.90 8.68
C TYR A 293 5.65 -9.93 7.17
N THR A 294 4.79 -10.68 6.50
CA THR A 294 4.89 -10.85 5.04
C THR A 294 4.23 -9.69 4.31
N CYS A 295 4.91 -9.20 3.29
CA CYS A 295 4.40 -8.22 2.32
C CYS A 295 4.47 -8.86 0.93
N PRO A 296 3.55 -9.79 0.57
CA PRO A 296 3.63 -10.53 -0.68
C PRO A 296 3.36 -9.63 -1.89
N ALA A 297 3.84 -10.07 -3.05
CA ALA A 297 3.42 -9.47 -4.32
C ALA A 297 1.97 -9.86 -4.63
N LEU A 298 1.27 -8.98 -5.35
CA LEU A 298 -0.06 -9.24 -5.90
C LEU A 298 0.05 -9.80 -7.31
N GLU A 299 -0.75 -10.83 -7.61
CA GLU A 299 -1.02 -11.28 -8.97
C GLU A 299 -2.43 -11.87 -9.07
N THR A 300 -3.35 -11.08 -9.58
CA THR A 300 -4.74 -11.47 -9.81
C THR A 300 -4.97 -11.76 -11.28
N ASP A 301 -5.53 -12.93 -11.61
CA ASP A 301 -5.86 -13.31 -12.98
C ASP A 301 -6.89 -12.35 -13.59
N PRO A 302 -6.53 -11.60 -14.65
CA PRO A 302 -7.46 -10.69 -15.33
C PRO A 302 -8.61 -11.41 -16.05
N GLY A 303 -8.52 -12.73 -16.24
CA GLY A 303 -9.55 -13.57 -16.82
C GLY A 303 -10.67 -13.95 -15.84
N LEU A 304 -10.50 -13.72 -14.55
CA LEU A 304 -11.59 -13.94 -13.58
C LEU A 304 -12.82 -13.09 -13.94
N PRO A 305 -14.05 -13.66 -13.87
CA PRO A 305 -15.25 -12.97 -14.36
C PRO A 305 -15.41 -11.54 -13.85
N TRP A 306 -15.34 -11.33 -12.52
CA TRP A 306 -15.52 -10.02 -11.91
C TRP A 306 -14.40 -9.05 -12.22
N VAL A 307 -13.15 -9.50 -12.37
CA VAL A 307 -12.01 -8.68 -12.80
C VAL A 307 -12.20 -8.24 -14.25
N SER A 308 -12.54 -9.19 -15.14
CA SER A 308 -12.79 -8.93 -16.55
C SER A 308 -13.97 -7.96 -16.74
N ASP A 309 -15.06 -8.12 -15.97
CA ASP A 309 -16.22 -7.22 -16.01
C ASP A 309 -15.86 -5.83 -15.54
N PHE A 310 -15.08 -5.69 -14.47
CA PHE A 310 -14.62 -4.41 -14.01
C PHE A 310 -13.70 -3.73 -15.05
N MET A 311 -12.73 -4.45 -15.61
CA MET A 311 -11.87 -3.93 -16.68
C MET A 311 -12.68 -3.46 -17.89
N ARG A 312 -13.71 -4.23 -18.29
CA ARG A 312 -14.62 -3.85 -19.39
C ARG A 312 -15.41 -2.59 -19.05
N SER A 313 -15.89 -2.45 -17.82
CA SER A 313 -16.68 -1.30 -17.36
C SER A 313 -15.89 0.01 -17.42
N VAL A 314 -14.58 -0.06 -17.16
CA VAL A 314 -13.65 1.10 -17.27
C VAL A 314 -12.98 1.20 -18.64
N ARG A 315 -13.40 0.38 -19.62
CA ARG A 315 -12.88 0.33 -20.99
C ARG A 315 -11.38 0.07 -21.08
N GLN A 316 -10.89 -0.83 -20.24
CA GLN A 316 -9.48 -1.25 -20.24
C GLN A 316 -9.34 -2.65 -20.85
N LYS A 317 -8.48 -2.78 -21.87
CA LYS A 317 -8.28 -4.06 -22.61
C LYS A 317 -7.15 -4.91 -22.02
N LYS A 318 -6.12 -4.27 -21.44
CA LYS A 318 -4.94 -4.96 -20.91
C LYS A 318 -4.74 -4.62 -19.45
N PRO A 319 -4.44 -5.59 -18.59
CA PRO A 319 -4.11 -5.32 -17.20
C PRO A 319 -2.80 -4.54 -17.09
N LEU A 320 -2.56 -3.89 -15.95
CA LEU A 320 -1.33 -3.18 -15.64
C LEU A 320 -0.68 -3.79 -14.39
N GLY A 321 0.64 -3.64 -14.31
CA GLY A 321 1.42 -3.86 -13.10
C GLY A 321 2.01 -2.55 -12.59
N VAL A 322 2.28 -2.49 -11.28
CA VAL A 322 2.96 -1.37 -10.62
C VAL A 322 4.09 -1.87 -9.72
N ASP A 323 5.08 -1.01 -9.48
CA ASP A 323 6.27 -1.36 -8.71
C ASP A 323 6.09 -1.16 -7.19
N TYR A 324 5.11 -0.36 -6.77
CA TYR A 324 4.82 -0.14 -5.35
C TYR A 324 3.96 -1.27 -4.76
N TYR A 325 3.99 -1.41 -3.46
CA TYR A 325 3.25 -2.35 -2.64
C TYR A 325 2.07 -1.62 -1.96
N CYS A 326 0.94 -2.29 -1.76
CA CYS A 326 -0.21 -1.75 -1.03
C CYS A 326 -1.05 -2.84 -0.34
N ASP A 327 -2.11 -2.46 0.34
CA ASP A 327 -3.04 -3.33 1.07
C ASP A 327 -3.66 -4.47 0.23
N ALA A 328 -3.63 -4.36 -1.10
CA ALA A 328 -4.23 -5.35 -2.00
C ALA A 328 -3.67 -6.76 -1.79
N ALA A 329 -2.38 -6.88 -1.52
CA ALA A 329 -1.74 -8.17 -1.30
C ALA A 329 -2.26 -8.91 -0.06
N ASN A 330 -2.66 -8.18 0.99
CA ASN A 330 -3.20 -8.79 2.21
C ASN A 330 -4.61 -9.36 1.99
N LEU A 331 -5.42 -8.71 1.16
CA LEU A 331 -6.76 -9.20 0.78
C LEU A 331 -6.66 -10.39 -0.18
N ASP A 332 -5.75 -10.32 -1.16
CA ASP A 332 -5.48 -11.41 -2.09
C ASP A 332 -4.96 -12.66 -1.36
N ALA A 333 -4.03 -12.49 -0.42
CA ALA A 333 -3.53 -13.58 0.42
C ALA A 333 -4.61 -14.21 1.30
N ALA A 334 -5.70 -13.51 1.59
CA ALA A 334 -6.90 -14.04 2.26
C ALA A 334 -7.85 -14.77 1.31
N GLY A 335 -7.51 -14.89 0.02
CA GLY A 335 -8.29 -15.59 -1.00
C GLY A 335 -9.39 -14.74 -1.64
N ILE A 336 -9.31 -13.42 -1.57
CA ILE A 336 -10.24 -12.50 -2.23
C ILE A 336 -9.58 -12.00 -3.53
N PRO A 337 -10.15 -12.28 -4.72
CA PRO A 337 -9.65 -11.69 -5.96
C PRO A 337 -9.57 -10.17 -5.82
N THR A 338 -8.37 -9.60 -5.95
CA THR A 338 -8.13 -8.19 -5.61
C THR A 338 -7.46 -7.46 -6.76
N VAL A 339 -7.92 -6.26 -7.06
CA VAL A 339 -7.27 -5.34 -8.00
C VAL A 339 -7.07 -3.98 -7.36
N VAL A 340 -6.07 -3.25 -7.82
CA VAL A 340 -5.81 -1.89 -7.37
C VAL A 340 -6.38 -0.90 -8.38
N TRP A 341 -7.14 0.09 -7.88
CA TRP A 341 -7.78 1.07 -8.74
C TRP A 341 -8.17 2.35 -7.99
N GLY A 342 -7.95 3.49 -8.61
CA GLY A 342 -8.46 4.77 -8.13
C GLY A 342 -8.04 5.95 -8.99
N PRO A 343 -8.68 7.12 -8.78
CA PRO A 343 -8.26 8.37 -9.39
C PRO A 343 -6.96 8.87 -8.75
N GLY A 344 -6.24 9.71 -9.48
CA GLY A 344 -4.95 10.24 -9.03
C GLY A 344 -3.78 9.58 -9.76
N ASP A 345 -2.61 10.16 -9.58
CA ASP A 345 -1.34 9.71 -10.16
C ASP A 345 -0.35 9.48 -9.04
N ILE A 346 0.21 8.28 -8.93
CA ILE A 346 1.19 7.92 -7.88
C ILE A 346 2.38 8.88 -7.82
N ALA A 347 2.71 9.55 -8.92
CA ALA A 347 3.76 10.57 -8.94
C ALA A 347 3.47 11.79 -8.02
N GLN A 348 2.24 11.94 -7.54
CA GLN A 348 1.85 12.99 -6.59
C GLN A 348 1.90 12.51 -5.12
N ALA A 349 1.95 11.19 -4.90
CA ALA A 349 2.04 10.61 -3.57
C ALA A 349 3.29 11.11 -2.83
N HIS A 350 3.15 11.37 -1.53
CA HIS A 350 4.22 11.77 -0.61
C HIS A 350 4.94 13.09 -0.97
N THR A 351 4.45 13.82 -1.97
CA THR A 351 5.06 15.12 -2.36
C THR A 351 4.61 16.26 -1.44
N ALA A 352 5.41 17.33 -1.39
CA ALA A 352 5.06 18.53 -0.63
C ALA A 352 3.92 19.34 -1.28
N ASP A 353 3.68 19.18 -2.58
CA ASP A 353 2.60 19.82 -3.35
C ASP A 353 1.64 18.78 -3.92
N GLU A 354 1.13 17.93 -3.06
CA GLU A 354 0.22 16.85 -3.44
C GLU A 354 -1.11 17.40 -3.97
N TRP A 355 -1.58 16.85 -5.09
CA TRP A 355 -2.83 17.24 -5.71
C TRP A 355 -3.49 16.11 -6.50
N ILE A 356 -4.79 16.26 -6.77
CA ILE A 356 -5.55 15.43 -7.70
C ILE A 356 -6.26 16.28 -8.74
N ALA A 357 -6.33 15.80 -10.01
CA ALA A 357 -7.14 16.44 -11.05
C ALA A 357 -8.63 16.20 -10.78
N LEU A 358 -9.41 17.30 -10.74
CA LEU A 358 -10.85 17.22 -10.45
C LEU A 358 -11.62 16.42 -11.50
N GLU A 359 -11.26 16.56 -12.78
CA GLU A 359 -11.83 15.76 -13.87
C GLU A 359 -11.61 14.25 -13.65
N GLN A 360 -10.42 13.87 -13.20
CA GLN A 360 -10.09 12.47 -12.96
C GLN A 360 -10.87 11.90 -11.78
N LEU A 361 -11.00 12.68 -10.69
CA LEU A 361 -11.81 12.32 -9.53
C LEU A 361 -13.28 12.11 -9.90
N GLU A 362 -13.88 13.05 -10.65
CA GLU A 362 -15.28 12.98 -11.10
C GLU A 362 -15.49 11.83 -12.08
N ARG A 363 -14.59 11.67 -13.04
CA ARG A 363 -14.62 10.55 -14.00
C ARG A 363 -14.51 9.20 -13.31
N GLY A 364 -13.56 9.03 -12.38
CA GLY A 364 -13.39 7.81 -11.59
C GLY A 364 -14.64 7.48 -10.78
N THR A 365 -15.21 8.45 -10.07
CA THR A 365 -16.47 8.28 -9.34
C THR A 365 -17.60 7.82 -10.25
N GLY A 366 -17.72 8.42 -11.44
CA GLY A 366 -18.74 8.05 -12.42
C GLY A 366 -18.54 6.65 -13.00
N MET A 367 -17.27 6.25 -13.28
CA MET A 367 -16.93 4.90 -13.74
C MET A 367 -17.34 3.85 -12.70
N LEU A 368 -16.91 4.05 -11.45
CA LEU A 368 -17.24 3.12 -10.36
C LEU A 368 -18.74 3.05 -10.10
N THR A 369 -19.44 4.19 -10.07
CA THR A 369 -20.91 4.21 -9.90
C THR A 369 -21.60 3.38 -10.98
N ARG A 370 -21.20 3.49 -12.25
CA ARG A 370 -21.79 2.70 -13.34
C ARG A 370 -21.52 1.20 -13.17
N PHE A 371 -20.29 0.83 -12.82
CA PHE A 371 -19.96 -0.57 -12.53
C PHE A 371 -20.82 -1.12 -11.40
N LEU A 372 -20.92 -0.43 -10.28
CA LEU A 372 -21.69 -0.88 -9.13
C LEU A 372 -23.20 -0.98 -9.44
N LEU A 373 -23.74 -0.14 -10.32
CA LEU A 373 -25.13 -0.20 -10.78
C LEU A 373 -25.39 -1.31 -11.81
N SER A 374 -24.34 -1.83 -12.47
CA SER A 374 -24.47 -2.95 -13.42
C SER A 374 -24.35 -4.33 -12.78
N LEU A 375 -24.09 -4.39 -11.47
CA LEU A 375 -24.03 -5.66 -10.72
C LEU A 375 -25.42 -6.27 -10.58
N PRO A 376 -25.51 -7.63 -10.52
CA PRO A 376 -26.78 -8.34 -10.36
C PRO A 376 -27.50 -8.09 -9.05
#